data_b4d2760d6e8462979b7ae68a481ad7b4
#
_entry.id   b4d2760d6e8462979b7ae68a481ad7b4
#
_cell.length_a   1.000
_cell.length_b   1.000
_cell.length_c   1.000
_cell.angle_alpha   90.00
_cell.angle_beta   90.00
_cell.angle_gamma   90.00
#
_symmetry.space_group_name_H-M   'P 1'
#
loop_
_entity.id
_entity.type
_entity.pdbx_description
1 polymer ?
#
loop_
_entity_poly.entity_id
_entity_poly.type
_entity_poly.pdbx_seq_one_letter_code
_entity_poly.pdbx_strand_id
1 'polypeptide(L)'
;MRLVIARCSVDYAGRLDAHLPEATRLIMVKADGCVAIHADGGAYKPLNWMNAPNTVTESVDGDGRPVWTVRAAKGETLTITLHEVMDDTTHELGVDPGLWKDGVEAHLQELLAANCDAI
;
A
#
# COMPACT_ATOMS: atom_id res chain seq x y z
N MET A 1 -9.20 -3.78 -6.36
CA MET A 1 -8.46 -2.80 -5.54
C MET A 1 -9.32 -2.34 -4.39
N ARG A 2 -8.81 -2.42 -3.19
CA ARG A 2 -9.48 -1.95 -1.98
C ARG A 2 -8.85 -0.64 -1.54
N LEU A 3 -9.67 0.34 -1.24
CA LEU A 3 -9.24 1.67 -0.79
C LEU A 3 -9.83 1.92 0.59
N VAL A 4 -8.97 2.18 1.57
CA VAL A 4 -9.38 2.45 2.93
C VAL A 4 -8.82 3.81 3.36
N ILE A 5 -9.71 4.69 3.79
CA ILE A 5 -9.31 5.95 4.41
C ILE A 5 -9.53 5.79 5.89
N ALA A 6 -8.46 5.89 6.67
CA ALA A 6 -8.51 5.61 8.09
C ALA A 6 -7.47 6.42 8.85
N ARG A 7 -7.82 6.77 10.09
CA ARG A 7 -6.81 7.21 11.03
C ARG A 7 -6.09 5.97 11.52
N CYS A 8 -4.80 5.88 11.23
CA CYS A 8 -4.02 4.68 11.48
C CYS A 8 -2.58 5.04 11.84
N SER A 9 -1.92 4.10 12.50
CA SER A 9 -0.48 4.11 12.70
C SER A 9 0.11 2.91 11.99
N VAL A 10 1.34 3.02 11.52
CA VAL A 10 1.97 1.99 10.70
C VAL A 10 3.38 1.73 11.21
N ASP A 11 3.70 0.46 11.38
CA ASP A 11 5.03 0.03 11.78
C ASP A 11 5.59 -0.91 10.71
N TYR A 12 6.76 -0.58 10.21
CA TYR A 12 7.50 -1.42 9.27
C TYR A 12 8.71 -2.02 9.96
N ALA A 13 8.86 -3.32 9.88
CA ALA A 13 10.01 -4.05 10.39
C ALA A 13 10.68 -4.82 9.26
N GLY A 14 11.94 -4.55 9.01
CA GLY A 14 12.72 -5.17 7.96
C GLY A 14 14.18 -4.87 8.14
N ARG A 15 14.88 -4.54 7.07
CA ARG A 15 16.29 -4.13 7.16
C ARG A 15 16.45 -2.87 7.99
N LEU A 16 15.50 -1.97 7.88
CA LEU A 16 15.39 -0.77 8.70
C LEU A 16 13.98 -0.75 9.25
N ASP A 17 13.83 -0.32 10.48
CA ASP A 17 12.52 -0.16 11.09
C ASP A 17 12.04 1.26 10.83
N ALA A 18 10.74 1.40 10.57
CA ALA A 18 10.11 2.69 10.33
C ALA A 18 8.75 2.75 11.02
N HIS A 19 8.37 3.92 11.48
CA HIS A 19 7.10 4.15 12.17
C HIS A 19 6.42 5.38 11.62
N LEU A 20 5.15 5.22 11.22
CA LEU A 20 4.29 6.33 10.86
C LEU A 20 3.32 6.58 12.01
N PRO A 21 3.40 7.73 12.69
CA PRO A 21 2.51 8.04 13.81
C PRO A 21 1.05 8.08 13.35
N GLU A 22 0.15 8.07 14.31
CA GLU A 22 -1.28 8.11 14.04
C GLU A 22 -1.65 9.35 13.21
N ALA A 23 -2.28 9.12 12.06
CA ALA A 23 -2.79 10.17 11.19
C ALA A 23 -3.79 9.56 10.22
N THR A 24 -4.60 10.41 9.60
CA THR A 24 -5.53 9.96 8.57
C THR A 24 -4.77 9.74 7.26
N ARG A 25 -4.84 8.54 6.73
CA ARG A 25 -4.10 8.12 5.54
C ARG A 25 -4.96 7.27 4.62
N LEU A 26 -4.50 7.13 3.39
CA LEU A 26 -5.09 6.22 2.42
C LEU A 26 -4.29 4.92 2.40
N ILE A 27 -4.98 3.81 2.59
CA ILE A 27 -4.40 2.47 2.47
C ILE A 27 -4.95 1.86 1.18
N MET A 28 -4.07 1.45 0.29
CA MET A 28 -4.44 0.81 -0.97
C MET A 28 -3.98 -0.63 -0.95
N VAL A 29 -4.90 -1.56 -1.21
CA VAL A 29 -4.59 -2.97 -1.40
C VAL A 29 -4.95 -3.33 -2.84
N LYS A 30 -3.94 -3.61 -3.64
CA LYS A 30 -4.12 -3.87 -5.07
C LYS A 30 -4.46 -5.33 -5.33
N ALA A 31 -4.96 -5.61 -6.52
CA ALA A 31 -5.39 -6.95 -6.90
C ALA A 31 -4.26 -7.98 -6.85
N ASP A 32 -3.03 -7.56 -7.08
CA ASP A 32 -1.85 -8.45 -7.04
C ASP A 32 -1.31 -8.66 -5.62
N GLY A 33 -1.89 -7.98 -4.63
CA GLY A 33 -1.48 -8.07 -3.23
C GLY A 33 -0.60 -6.93 -2.74
N CYS A 34 -0.14 -6.04 -3.60
CA CYS A 34 0.65 -4.88 -3.16
C CYS A 34 -0.17 -3.99 -2.22
N VAL A 35 0.46 -3.56 -1.14
CA VAL A 35 -0.14 -2.66 -0.16
C VAL A 35 0.65 -1.36 -0.14
N ALA A 36 -0.03 -0.23 -0.21
CA ALA A 36 0.61 1.08 -0.20
C ALA A 36 -0.13 2.02 0.76
N ILE A 37 0.64 2.82 1.50
CA ILE A 37 0.13 3.80 2.44
C ILE A 37 0.47 5.19 1.89
N HIS A 38 -0.54 6.01 1.68
CA HIS A 38 -0.37 7.34 1.11
C HIS A 38 -0.86 8.43 2.06
N ALA A 39 -0.14 9.56 2.05
CA ALA A 39 -0.63 10.81 2.61
C ALA A 39 -1.39 11.58 1.52
N ASP A 40 -2.04 12.65 1.92
CA ASP A 40 -2.75 13.55 1.00
C ASP A 40 -1.77 14.56 0.43
N GLY A 41 -0.87 14.08 -0.41
CA GLY A 41 0.14 14.93 -1.05
C GLY A 41 1.12 14.11 -1.88
N GLY A 42 1.83 14.81 -2.75
CA GLY A 42 2.78 14.17 -3.66
C GLY A 42 2.10 13.49 -4.86
N ALA A 43 2.87 13.24 -5.91
CA ALA A 43 2.29 12.74 -7.15
C ALA A 43 2.14 11.22 -7.18
N TYR A 44 3.07 10.47 -6.59
CA TYR A 44 2.99 9.01 -6.71
C TYR A 44 3.59 8.24 -5.54
N LYS A 45 4.60 8.76 -4.88
CA LYS A 45 5.39 7.97 -3.91
C LYS A 45 4.61 7.72 -2.63
N PRO A 46 4.38 6.47 -2.25
CA PRO A 46 3.75 6.17 -0.97
C PRO A 46 4.70 6.45 0.19
N LEU A 47 4.12 6.67 1.38
CA LEU A 47 4.89 6.81 2.62
C LEU A 47 5.54 5.48 3.01
N ASN A 48 4.84 4.40 2.79
CA ASN A 48 5.31 3.05 3.04
C ASN A 48 4.55 2.09 2.13
N TRP A 49 5.16 0.94 1.83
CA TRP A 49 4.53 -0.04 0.94
C TRP A 49 5.11 -1.43 1.18
N MET A 50 4.38 -2.44 0.71
CA MET A 50 4.81 -3.83 0.68
C MET A 50 4.44 -4.41 -0.67
N ASN A 51 5.43 -4.86 -1.41
CA ASN A 51 5.21 -5.48 -2.72
C ASN A 51 4.65 -6.90 -2.58
N ALA A 52 3.95 -7.36 -3.61
CA ALA A 52 3.58 -8.76 -3.73
C ALA A 52 4.83 -9.60 -4.12
N PRO A 53 4.90 -10.86 -3.72
CA PRO A 53 3.93 -11.60 -2.94
C PRO A 53 4.03 -11.29 -1.44
N ASN A 54 2.89 -11.19 -0.80
CA ASN A 54 2.81 -11.02 0.65
C ASN A 54 1.54 -11.69 1.18
N THR A 55 1.43 -11.79 2.50
CA THR A 55 0.25 -12.31 3.17
C THR A 55 -0.29 -11.23 4.09
N VAL A 56 -1.58 -10.94 3.98
CA VAL A 56 -2.28 -10.00 4.85
C VAL A 56 -3.10 -10.78 5.85
N THR A 57 -2.85 -10.54 7.14
CA THR A 57 -3.61 -11.15 8.23
C THR A 57 -4.32 -10.04 9.00
N GLU A 58 -5.62 -10.18 9.18
CA GLU A 58 -6.42 -9.23 9.96
C GLU A 58 -6.64 -9.81 11.34
N SER A 59 -6.40 -8.99 12.36
CA SER A 59 -6.58 -9.36 13.76
C SER A 59 -7.09 -8.16 14.54
N VAL A 60 -7.21 -8.31 15.86
CA VAL A 60 -7.65 -7.25 16.77
C VAL A 60 -6.64 -7.17 17.90
N ASP A 61 -6.20 -5.96 18.25
CA ASP A 61 -5.26 -5.78 19.34
C ASP A 61 -5.98 -5.80 20.71
N GLY A 62 -5.20 -5.60 21.79
CA GLY A 62 -5.72 -5.62 23.14
C GLY A 62 -6.74 -4.52 23.44
N ASP A 63 -6.76 -3.47 22.65
CA ASP A 63 -7.72 -2.34 22.79
C ASP A 63 -8.92 -2.49 21.89
N GLY A 64 -9.04 -3.59 21.16
CA GLY A 64 -10.15 -3.83 20.25
C GLY A 64 -10.00 -3.18 18.88
N ARG A 65 -8.82 -2.66 18.55
CA ARG A 65 -8.58 -2.03 17.25
C ARG A 65 -8.22 -3.07 16.20
N PRO A 66 -8.77 -2.96 14.97
CA PRO A 66 -8.34 -3.82 13.89
C PRO A 66 -6.86 -3.58 13.56
N VAL A 67 -6.13 -4.67 13.36
CA VAL A 67 -4.71 -4.64 12.99
C VAL A 67 -4.51 -5.50 11.75
N TRP A 68 -3.92 -4.92 10.73
CA TRP A 68 -3.55 -5.66 9.53
C TRP A 68 -2.05 -5.89 9.54
N THR A 69 -1.65 -7.14 9.48
CA THR A 69 -0.24 -7.52 9.39
C THR A 69 0.04 -8.00 7.98
N VAL A 70 0.88 -7.27 7.26
CA VAL A 70 1.31 -7.62 5.92
C VAL A 70 2.72 -8.19 6.01
N ARG A 71 2.87 -9.46 5.63
CA ARG A 71 4.14 -10.16 5.76
C ARG A 71 4.64 -10.61 4.41
N ALA A 72 5.85 -10.17 4.06
CA ALA A 72 6.51 -10.59 2.83
C ALA A 72 7.22 -11.93 3.02
N ALA A 73 7.49 -12.61 1.91
CA ALA A 73 8.18 -13.90 1.92
C ALA A 73 9.57 -13.82 2.56
N LYS A 74 10.23 -12.67 2.49
CA LYS A 74 11.56 -12.45 3.07
C LYS A 74 11.53 -12.11 4.55
N GLY A 75 10.36 -12.08 5.17
CA GLY A 75 10.22 -11.79 6.59
C GLY A 75 9.96 -10.35 6.96
N GLU A 76 9.94 -9.44 5.99
CA GLU A 76 9.53 -8.06 6.23
C GLU A 76 8.08 -8.01 6.67
N THR A 77 7.76 -7.12 7.59
CA THR A 77 6.41 -7.01 8.15
C THR A 77 5.96 -5.56 8.16
N LEU A 78 4.76 -5.32 7.70
CA LEU A 78 4.09 -4.03 7.76
C LEU A 78 2.86 -4.20 8.63
N THR A 79 2.81 -3.49 9.76
CA THR A 79 1.70 -3.59 10.71
C THR A 79 0.91 -2.30 10.69
N ILE A 80 -0.36 -2.39 10.33
CA ILE A 80 -1.25 -1.23 10.23
C ILE A 80 -2.30 -1.36 11.33
N THR A 81 -2.28 -0.42 12.29
CA THR A 81 -3.28 -0.36 13.35
C THR A 81 -4.32 0.69 12.97
N LEU A 82 -5.57 0.25 12.82
CA LEU A 82 -6.67 1.12 12.43
C LEU A 82 -7.34 1.69 13.68
N HIS A 83 -7.27 3.01 13.84
CA HIS A 83 -7.88 3.69 14.99
C HIS A 83 -9.32 4.11 14.66
N GLU A 84 -9.56 4.56 13.44
CA GLU A 84 -10.89 4.95 12.98
C GLU A 84 -10.94 4.82 11.46
N VAL A 85 -11.91 4.05 10.95
CA VAL A 85 -12.11 3.87 9.52
C VAL A 85 -13.18 4.83 9.04
N MET A 86 -12.83 5.72 8.12
CA MET A 86 -13.75 6.68 7.53
C MET A 86 -14.41 6.15 6.26
N ASP A 87 -13.66 5.38 5.46
CA ASP A 87 -14.17 4.85 4.21
C ASP A 87 -13.44 3.56 3.88
N ASP A 88 -14.15 2.61 3.30
CA ASP A 88 -13.61 1.31 2.91
C ASP A 88 -14.39 0.84 1.69
N THR A 89 -13.78 0.92 0.52
CA THR A 89 -14.41 0.58 -0.75
C THR A 89 -13.53 -0.38 -1.54
N THR A 90 -14.19 -1.21 -2.34
CA THR A 90 -13.51 -2.17 -3.22
C THR A 90 -14.01 -1.98 -4.64
N HIS A 91 -13.07 -1.95 -5.58
CA HIS A 91 -13.37 -1.77 -7.00
C HIS A 91 -12.58 -2.77 -7.84
N GLU A 92 -13.19 -3.28 -8.89
CA GLU A 92 -12.50 -4.07 -9.89
C GLU A 92 -12.16 -3.18 -11.07
N LEU A 93 -10.87 -3.06 -11.37
CA LEU A 93 -10.40 -2.23 -12.47
C LEU A 93 -10.20 -3.02 -13.76
N GLY A 94 -10.24 -4.36 -13.65
CA GLY A 94 -9.97 -5.23 -14.79
C GLY A 94 -8.48 -5.28 -15.16
N VAL A 95 -8.21 -5.86 -16.30
CA VAL A 95 -6.84 -5.99 -16.79
C VAL A 95 -6.40 -4.66 -17.40
N ASP A 96 -5.24 -4.16 -16.98
CA ASP A 96 -4.68 -2.94 -17.54
C ASP A 96 -3.95 -3.29 -18.83
N PRO A 97 -4.26 -2.61 -19.95
CA PRO A 97 -3.58 -2.87 -21.21
C PRO A 97 -2.13 -2.36 -21.24
N GLY A 98 -1.73 -1.62 -20.20
CA GLY A 98 -0.41 -1.04 -20.17
C GLY A 98 -0.30 0.27 -20.90
N LEU A 99 0.91 0.77 -21.00
CA LEU A 99 1.19 2.03 -21.67
C LEU A 99 1.60 1.78 -23.11
N TRP A 100 0.97 2.48 -24.04
CA TRP A 100 1.35 2.42 -25.44
C TRP A 100 2.54 3.34 -25.66
N LYS A 101 3.66 2.76 -26.10
CA LYS A 101 4.87 3.51 -26.39
C LYS A 101 4.93 3.81 -27.86
N ASP A 102 4.92 5.08 -28.20
CA ASP A 102 4.94 5.49 -29.58
C ASP A 102 6.03 6.53 -29.78
N GLY A 103 7.23 6.06 -30.02
CA GLY A 103 8.37 6.88 -30.42
C GLY A 103 9.27 7.43 -29.32
N VAL A 104 8.96 7.25 -28.04
CA VAL A 104 9.78 7.79 -26.93
C VAL A 104 9.97 6.74 -25.85
N GLU A 105 10.47 5.62 -26.22
CA GLU A 105 10.41 4.42 -25.41
C GLU A 105 11.23 4.46 -24.14
N ALA A 106 12.47 4.93 -24.22
CA ALA A 106 13.36 4.91 -23.06
C ALA A 106 12.80 5.71 -21.90
N HIS A 107 12.29 6.90 -22.19
CA HIS A 107 11.70 7.76 -21.17
C HIS A 107 10.44 7.15 -20.56
N LEU A 108 9.58 6.60 -21.42
CA LEU A 108 8.35 5.96 -20.94
C LEU A 108 8.64 4.71 -20.13
N GLN A 109 9.68 3.96 -20.49
CA GLN A 109 10.07 2.79 -19.71
C GLN A 109 10.54 3.15 -18.32
N GLU A 110 11.27 4.23 -18.16
CA GLU A 110 11.66 4.72 -16.84
C GLU A 110 10.45 5.09 -16.02
N LEU A 111 9.48 5.76 -16.61
CA LEU A 111 8.23 6.09 -15.90
C LEU A 111 7.48 4.84 -15.48
N LEU A 112 7.39 3.84 -16.34
CA LEU A 112 6.74 2.58 -16.00
C LEU A 112 7.46 1.87 -14.86
N ALA A 113 8.76 1.81 -14.89
CA ALA A 113 9.54 1.18 -13.83
C ALA A 113 9.37 1.91 -12.50
N ALA A 114 9.33 3.23 -12.52
CA ALA A 114 9.14 4.03 -11.30
C ALA A 114 7.75 3.88 -10.71
N ASN A 115 6.75 3.57 -11.52
CA ASN A 115 5.34 3.53 -11.11
C ASN A 115 4.74 2.13 -11.10
N CYS A 116 5.52 1.09 -11.37
CA CYS A 116 4.97 -0.26 -11.52
C CYS A 116 4.24 -0.74 -10.27
N ASP A 117 4.66 -0.30 -9.11
CA ASP A 117 4.04 -0.67 -7.84
C ASP A 117 2.95 0.30 -7.41
N ALA A 118 2.87 1.47 -8.01
CA ALA A 118 1.90 2.50 -7.66
C ALA A 118 0.67 2.49 -8.56
N ILE A 119 0.73 1.78 -9.68
CA ILE A 119 -0.35 1.75 -10.67
C ILE A 119 -1.12 0.41 -10.62
#